data_121862449669103538cc40ac827ae334
#
_entry.id   121862449669103538cc40ac827ae334
#
_cell.length_a   1.000
_cell.length_b   1.000
_cell.length_c   1.000
_cell.angle_alpha   90.00
_cell.angle_beta   90.00
_cell.angle_gamma   90.00
#
_symmetry.space_group_name_H-M   'P 1'
#
loop_
_entity.id
_entity.type
_entity.pdbx_description
1 polymer ?
#
loop_
_entity_poly.entity_id
_entity_poly.type
_entity_poly.pdbx_seq_one_letter_code
_entity_poly.pdbx_strand_id
1 'polypeptide(L)'
;ARAGHRPLVLVGGATGRIGDPSGRDNERPLLDEATLAANVAAIRDQVGRFVDVVSEGALVDNHDWTGPLTLLDFLRDVGKHVNIGAMLARDSVRSRIDRDAGMSFTEFSYQLLQAHDFVQLHRSHNCELQVAGSDQWGNITAGIDLARRMDGAALHGLTSPLIVRADGKKFGKSTGGAIWLAADETSPYAFYQYWMQIPDDDVESMLLRLTFLSVLDISAIITVHRKEPHRRQGQRALAHHLTAIVHGDDAARSAAIASEVIFGGRPAGLDRPSLEMLANEVGFTGVGDEELQNGLDPAELFVRSGLARSKGEVRKNAHGFRVNGSPVDLDRSIGADDLLAGYAAMLSHGKRKHHLLVHADSVVG
;
A
#
# COMPACT_ATOMS: atom_id res chain seq x y z
N ALA A 1 16.50 3.42 10.00
CA ALA A 1 16.66 4.88 10.08
C ALA A 1 16.27 5.41 11.47
N ARG A 2 15.02 5.25 11.93
CA ARG A 2 14.53 5.84 13.21
C ARG A 2 15.31 5.40 14.46
N ALA A 3 15.91 4.23 14.45
CA ALA A 3 16.76 3.72 15.55
C ALA A 3 18.24 4.14 15.42
N GLY A 4 18.57 5.04 14.50
CA GLY A 4 19.93 5.52 14.28
C GLY A 4 20.80 4.60 13.39
N HIS A 5 20.21 3.54 12.80
CA HIS A 5 20.92 2.71 11.84
C HIS A 5 20.85 3.30 10.43
N ARG A 6 21.86 3.03 9.61
CA ARG A 6 21.88 3.35 8.18
C ARG A 6 21.26 2.19 7.39
N PRO A 7 20.03 2.33 6.87
CA PRO A 7 19.41 1.29 6.09
C PRO A 7 19.97 1.25 4.67
N LEU A 8 20.18 0.04 4.14
CA LEU A 8 20.43 -0.21 2.73
C LEU A 8 19.23 -0.95 2.15
N VAL A 9 18.67 -0.43 1.07
CA VAL A 9 17.58 -1.07 0.34
C VAL A 9 18.17 -1.73 -0.90
N LEU A 10 18.16 -3.06 -0.90
CA LEU A 10 18.65 -3.84 -2.03
C LEU A 10 17.52 -4.11 -3.02
N VAL A 11 17.71 -3.69 -4.27
CA VAL A 11 16.84 -4.06 -5.38
C VAL A 11 17.51 -5.17 -6.21
N GLY A 12 16.65 -6.03 -6.75
CA GLY A 12 17.09 -7.23 -7.46
C GLY A 12 17.19 -7.05 -8.97
N GLY A 13 17.98 -6.11 -9.48
CA GLY A 13 18.16 -5.92 -10.93
C GLY A 13 18.74 -7.15 -11.64
N ALA A 14 19.64 -7.92 -10.99
CA ALA A 14 20.11 -9.19 -11.51
C ALA A 14 19.20 -10.35 -11.10
N THR A 15 18.88 -10.48 -9.83
CA THR A 15 18.08 -11.61 -9.31
C THR A 15 16.62 -11.57 -9.79
N GLY A 16 16.08 -10.39 -10.14
CA GLY A 16 14.76 -10.25 -10.77
C GLY A 16 14.64 -10.93 -12.12
N ARG A 17 15.75 -11.15 -12.85
CA ARG A 17 15.79 -11.92 -14.10
C ARG A 17 15.59 -13.41 -13.89
N ILE A 18 15.85 -13.93 -12.68
CA ILE A 18 15.78 -15.34 -12.32
C ILE A 18 14.52 -15.63 -11.51
N GLY A 19 14.18 -14.75 -10.56
CA GLY A 19 13.01 -14.86 -9.69
C GLY A 19 13.23 -15.71 -8.45
N ASP A 20 12.90 -15.16 -7.28
CA ASP A 20 13.00 -15.85 -5.98
C ASP A 20 11.93 -16.95 -5.86
N PRO A 21 12.32 -18.21 -5.63
CA PRO A 21 11.39 -19.33 -5.44
C PRO A 21 10.77 -19.35 -4.03
N SER A 22 11.30 -18.57 -3.08
CA SER A 22 10.89 -18.61 -1.68
C SER A 22 9.38 -18.35 -1.49
N GLY A 23 8.72 -19.24 -0.75
CA GLY A 23 7.30 -19.12 -0.41
C GLY A 23 6.31 -19.29 -1.59
N ARG A 24 6.74 -19.86 -2.73
CA ARG A 24 5.92 -20.11 -3.91
C ARG A 24 5.94 -21.58 -4.34
N ASP A 25 4.87 -21.99 -5.01
CA ASP A 25 4.72 -23.34 -5.53
C ASP A 25 5.17 -23.47 -7.00
N ASN A 26 5.19 -22.38 -7.76
CA ASN A 26 5.54 -22.35 -9.18
C ASN A 26 6.71 -21.40 -9.45
N GLU A 27 7.48 -21.68 -10.49
CA GLU A 27 8.54 -20.83 -11.03
C GLU A 27 7.97 -19.46 -11.46
N ARG A 28 8.75 -18.39 -11.28
CA ARG A 28 8.32 -17.06 -11.72
C ARG A 28 8.49 -16.92 -13.24
N PRO A 29 7.57 -16.21 -13.92
CA PRO A 29 7.82 -15.83 -15.31
C PRO A 29 9.05 -14.92 -15.37
N LEU A 30 9.89 -15.15 -16.37
CA LEU A 30 11.05 -14.31 -16.63
C LEU A 30 10.60 -12.96 -17.18
N LEU A 31 11.14 -11.89 -16.59
CA LEU A 31 10.86 -10.51 -17.03
C LEU A 31 11.90 -10.10 -18.08
N ASP A 32 11.45 -9.33 -19.07
CA ASP A 32 12.37 -8.66 -19.98
C ASP A 32 13.09 -7.50 -19.30
N GLU A 33 14.18 -7.02 -19.91
CA GLU A 33 15.06 -6.01 -19.33
C GLU A 33 14.36 -4.64 -19.14
N ALA A 34 13.49 -4.26 -20.07
CA ALA A 34 12.77 -2.99 -20.00
C ALA A 34 11.74 -3.00 -18.87
N THR A 35 10.99 -4.08 -18.72
CA THR A 35 10.03 -4.28 -17.63
C THR A 35 10.74 -4.30 -16.27
N LEU A 36 11.89 -4.97 -16.18
CA LEU A 36 12.67 -5.03 -14.94
C LEU A 36 13.21 -3.64 -14.55
N ALA A 37 13.75 -2.89 -15.51
CA ALA A 37 14.22 -1.53 -15.27
C ALA A 37 13.09 -0.60 -14.80
N ALA A 38 11.91 -0.68 -15.41
CA ALA A 38 10.73 0.08 -14.98
C ALA A 38 10.31 -0.29 -13.56
N ASN A 39 10.29 -1.59 -13.22
CA ASN A 39 9.96 -2.05 -11.87
C ASN A 39 10.97 -1.54 -10.83
N VAL A 40 12.28 -1.57 -11.13
CA VAL A 40 13.33 -1.05 -10.25
C VAL A 40 13.15 0.45 -10.01
N ALA A 41 12.83 1.22 -11.06
CA ALA A 41 12.56 2.66 -10.93
C ALA A 41 11.34 2.92 -10.04
N ALA A 42 10.23 2.22 -10.28
CA ALA A 42 9.02 2.35 -9.48
C ALA A 42 9.23 1.98 -8.00
N ILE A 43 10.00 0.92 -7.71
CA ILE A 43 10.36 0.55 -6.34
C ILE A 43 11.22 1.63 -5.69
N ARG A 44 12.20 2.19 -6.42
CA ARG A 44 13.03 3.30 -5.94
C ARG A 44 12.18 4.48 -5.49
N ASP A 45 11.23 4.90 -6.32
CA ASP A 45 10.35 6.04 -6.02
C ASP A 45 9.46 5.79 -4.81
N GLN A 46 8.91 4.58 -4.69
CA GLN A 46 8.08 4.20 -3.54
C GLN A 46 8.90 4.12 -2.24
N VAL A 47 10.06 3.46 -2.27
CA VAL A 47 10.93 3.31 -1.09
C VAL A 47 11.49 4.65 -0.63
N GLY A 48 11.79 5.56 -1.57
CA GLY A 48 12.26 6.91 -1.29
C GLY A 48 11.35 7.74 -0.39
N ARG A 49 10.06 7.38 -0.29
CA ARG A 49 9.11 8.03 0.64
C ARG A 49 9.33 7.61 2.11
N PHE A 50 9.95 6.46 2.34
CA PHE A 50 10.14 5.89 3.70
C PHE A 50 11.57 5.98 4.19
N VAL A 51 12.51 5.95 3.26
CA VAL A 51 13.96 5.97 3.53
C VAL A 51 14.61 6.96 2.58
N ASP A 52 15.48 7.82 3.09
CA ASP A 52 16.25 8.71 2.24
C ASP A 52 17.29 7.89 1.44
N VAL A 53 16.85 7.46 0.25
CA VAL A 53 17.67 6.63 -0.64
C VAL A 53 18.63 7.45 -1.51
N VAL A 54 18.45 8.76 -1.57
CA VAL A 54 19.21 9.65 -2.45
C VAL A 54 20.42 10.22 -1.79
N SER A 55 20.27 10.83 -0.59
CA SER A 55 21.38 11.53 0.09
C SER A 55 22.42 10.59 0.71
N GLU A 56 22.04 9.36 1.05
CA GLU A 56 22.91 8.42 1.74
C GLU A 56 23.37 7.23 0.88
N GLY A 57 23.00 7.19 -0.42
CA GLY A 57 23.27 6.03 -1.27
C GLY A 57 22.65 4.74 -0.71
N ALA A 58 21.48 4.89 -0.09
CA ALA A 58 20.83 3.81 0.64
C ALA A 58 20.14 2.80 -0.27
N LEU A 59 19.97 3.08 -1.57
CA LEU A 59 19.42 2.13 -2.55
C LEU A 59 20.58 1.57 -3.39
N VAL A 60 20.72 0.25 -3.37
CA VAL A 60 21.74 -0.51 -4.09
C VAL A 60 21.10 -1.55 -5.00
N ASP A 61 21.69 -1.78 -6.15
CA ASP A 61 21.20 -2.78 -7.13
C ASP A 61 22.21 -3.93 -7.21
N ASN A 62 21.76 -5.17 -7.05
CA ASN A 62 22.64 -6.33 -7.16
C ASN A 62 23.14 -6.59 -8.59
N HIS A 63 22.59 -5.88 -9.57
CA HIS A 63 23.12 -5.91 -10.94
C HIS A 63 24.54 -5.33 -11.01
N ASP A 64 24.89 -4.38 -10.14
CA ASP A 64 26.19 -3.71 -10.18
C ASP A 64 27.39 -4.67 -9.95
N TRP A 65 27.18 -5.72 -9.14
CA TRP A 65 28.22 -6.72 -8.89
C TRP A 65 27.92 -8.08 -9.52
N THR A 66 26.67 -8.41 -9.79
CA THR A 66 26.33 -9.70 -10.40
C THR A 66 26.38 -9.63 -11.93
N GLY A 67 26.01 -8.49 -12.54
CA GLY A 67 25.99 -8.31 -13.99
C GLY A 67 27.37 -8.51 -14.65
N PRO A 68 28.45 -7.93 -14.13
CA PRO A 68 29.80 -8.13 -14.67
C PRO A 68 30.41 -9.50 -14.40
N LEU A 69 29.86 -10.27 -13.45
CA LEU A 69 30.45 -11.53 -12.99
C LEU A 69 30.23 -12.65 -14.01
N THR A 70 31.31 -13.22 -14.52
CA THR A 70 31.20 -14.36 -15.44
C THR A 70 30.79 -15.63 -14.70
N LEU A 71 30.16 -16.57 -15.43
CA LEU A 71 29.80 -17.86 -14.84
C LEU A 71 31.00 -18.59 -14.25
N LEU A 72 32.15 -18.57 -14.92
CA LEU A 72 33.36 -19.24 -14.45
C LEU A 72 33.92 -18.59 -13.20
N ASP A 73 33.92 -17.27 -13.13
CA ASP A 73 34.34 -16.54 -11.93
C ASP A 73 33.40 -16.81 -10.76
N PHE A 74 32.09 -16.81 -10.99
CA PHE A 74 31.12 -17.15 -9.96
C PHE A 74 31.33 -18.57 -9.39
N LEU A 75 31.50 -19.57 -10.26
CA LEU A 75 31.75 -20.93 -9.82
C LEU A 75 33.11 -21.08 -9.09
N ARG A 76 34.15 -20.42 -9.58
CA ARG A 76 35.47 -20.46 -8.99
C ARG A 76 35.55 -19.73 -7.64
N ASP A 77 34.96 -18.55 -7.54
CA ASP A 77 35.19 -17.65 -6.42
C ASP A 77 34.09 -17.74 -5.34
N VAL A 78 32.87 -18.07 -5.74
CA VAL A 78 31.71 -18.22 -4.85
C VAL A 78 31.35 -19.70 -4.67
N GLY A 79 31.19 -20.43 -5.76
CA GLY A 79 30.70 -21.81 -5.78
C GLY A 79 31.56 -22.77 -4.95
N LYS A 80 32.90 -22.61 -4.95
CA LYS A 80 33.80 -23.44 -4.15
C LYS A 80 33.58 -23.38 -2.65
N HIS A 81 32.99 -22.30 -2.16
CA HIS A 81 32.72 -22.12 -0.72
C HIS A 81 31.37 -22.69 -0.27
N VAL A 82 30.59 -23.21 -1.20
CA VAL A 82 29.22 -23.70 -0.94
C VAL A 82 29.16 -25.22 -0.93
N ASN A 83 28.47 -25.76 0.07
CA ASN A 83 28.25 -27.20 0.18
C ASN A 83 26.86 -27.57 -0.33
N ILE A 84 26.82 -28.34 -1.41
CA ILE A 84 25.57 -28.81 -2.05
C ILE A 84 24.70 -29.62 -1.06
N GLY A 85 25.32 -30.49 -0.23
CA GLY A 85 24.57 -31.25 0.77
C GLY A 85 23.84 -30.36 1.81
N ALA A 86 24.50 -29.26 2.21
CA ALA A 86 23.87 -28.27 3.09
C ALA A 86 22.72 -27.50 2.39
N MET A 87 22.82 -27.23 1.09
CA MET A 87 21.74 -26.62 0.33
C MET A 87 20.55 -27.56 0.19
N LEU A 88 20.78 -28.81 -0.15
CA LEU A 88 19.73 -29.84 -0.30
C LEU A 88 19.03 -30.20 1.01
N ALA A 89 19.71 -30.06 2.14
CA ALA A 89 19.14 -30.33 3.47
C ALA A 89 18.15 -29.28 3.97
N ARG A 90 18.02 -28.13 3.29
CA ARG A 90 17.13 -27.05 3.70
C ARG A 90 15.67 -27.40 3.39
N ASP A 91 14.77 -27.08 4.33
CA ASP A 91 13.36 -27.44 4.22
C ASP A 91 12.70 -26.87 2.96
N SER A 92 13.03 -25.63 2.55
CA SER A 92 12.50 -25.00 1.34
C SER A 92 12.91 -25.73 0.06
N VAL A 93 14.15 -26.22 -0.02
CA VAL A 93 14.69 -26.97 -1.15
C VAL A 93 14.13 -28.39 -1.14
N ARG A 94 14.19 -29.06 0.01
CA ARG A 94 13.74 -30.44 0.20
C ARG A 94 12.26 -30.60 -0.15
N SER A 95 11.41 -29.70 0.37
CA SER A 95 9.97 -29.72 0.10
C SER A 95 9.62 -29.53 -1.39
N ARG A 96 10.51 -28.90 -2.17
CA ARG A 96 10.34 -28.71 -3.62
C ARG A 96 10.85 -29.91 -4.42
N ILE A 97 12.01 -30.48 -4.06
CA ILE A 97 12.56 -31.65 -4.72
C ILE A 97 11.67 -32.87 -4.56
N ASP A 98 11.01 -33.00 -3.39
CA ASP A 98 10.11 -34.12 -3.10
C ASP A 98 8.76 -34.05 -3.85
N ARG A 99 8.50 -32.97 -4.62
CA ARG A 99 7.30 -32.83 -5.47
C ARG A 99 7.57 -33.35 -6.88
N ASP A 100 6.52 -33.81 -7.56
CA ASP A 100 6.60 -34.33 -8.94
C ASP A 100 7.19 -33.34 -9.95
N ALA A 101 6.99 -32.03 -9.75
CA ALA A 101 7.51 -30.96 -10.62
C ALA A 101 9.01 -30.70 -10.41
N GLY A 102 9.59 -31.12 -9.28
CA GLY A 102 10.99 -30.89 -8.94
C GLY A 102 11.35 -29.42 -8.72
N MET A 103 12.63 -29.10 -8.92
CA MET A 103 13.19 -27.75 -8.81
C MET A 103 14.18 -27.51 -9.95
N SER A 104 14.08 -26.41 -10.69
CA SER A 104 15.06 -26.07 -11.72
C SER A 104 16.41 -25.69 -11.10
N PHE A 105 17.50 -25.83 -11.89
CA PHE A 105 18.80 -25.37 -11.45
C PHE A 105 18.83 -23.87 -11.21
N THR A 106 18.05 -23.11 -11.95
CA THR A 106 17.87 -21.66 -11.77
C THR A 106 17.29 -21.34 -10.40
N GLU A 107 16.19 -21.97 -10.00
CA GLU A 107 15.59 -21.81 -8.67
C GLU A 107 16.57 -22.24 -7.56
N PHE A 108 17.27 -23.37 -7.75
CA PHE A 108 18.25 -23.87 -6.80
C PHE A 108 19.42 -22.89 -6.60
N SER A 109 19.89 -22.27 -7.69
CA SER A 109 21.02 -21.34 -7.69
C SER A 109 20.67 -19.96 -7.08
N TYR A 110 19.38 -19.59 -7.04
CA TYR A 110 18.94 -18.29 -6.52
C TYR A 110 19.51 -17.99 -5.14
N GLN A 111 19.47 -18.96 -4.26
CA GLN A 111 20.00 -18.81 -2.88
C GLN A 111 21.46 -18.40 -2.83
N LEU A 112 22.29 -18.88 -3.79
CA LEU A 112 23.69 -18.50 -3.88
C LEU A 112 23.88 -17.05 -4.30
N LEU A 113 23.01 -16.55 -5.18
CA LEU A 113 23.05 -15.17 -5.64
C LEU A 113 22.72 -14.22 -4.47
N GLN A 114 21.67 -14.49 -3.74
CA GLN A 114 21.32 -13.67 -2.56
C GLN A 114 22.36 -13.80 -1.42
N ALA A 115 22.97 -14.98 -1.25
CA ALA A 115 24.07 -15.14 -0.31
C ALA A 115 25.28 -14.30 -0.71
N HIS A 116 25.60 -14.26 -2.00
CA HIS A 116 26.65 -13.42 -2.56
C HIS A 116 26.35 -11.92 -2.42
N ASP A 117 25.09 -11.52 -2.59
CA ASP A 117 24.68 -10.14 -2.35
C ASP A 117 25.04 -9.68 -0.95
N PHE A 118 24.81 -10.51 0.08
CA PHE A 118 25.18 -10.15 1.46
C PHE A 118 26.68 -9.97 1.65
N VAL A 119 27.49 -10.80 0.99
CA VAL A 119 28.97 -10.64 0.99
C VAL A 119 29.37 -9.33 0.33
N GLN A 120 28.78 -8.99 -0.82
CA GLN A 120 29.08 -7.74 -1.54
C GLN A 120 28.63 -6.51 -0.76
N LEU A 121 27.45 -6.55 -0.14
CA LEU A 121 26.98 -5.48 0.74
C LEU A 121 27.91 -5.26 1.94
N HIS A 122 28.43 -6.33 2.52
CA HIS A 122 29.44 -6.21 3.59
C HIS A 122 30.73 -5.57 3.08
N ARG A 123 31.27 -6.05 1.96
CA ARG A 123 32.52 -5.56 1.39
C ARG A 123 32.47 -4.09 0.97
N SER A 124 31.37 -3.68 0.32
CA SER A 124 31.26 -2.34 -0.29
C SER A 124 30.60 -1.30 0.63
N HIS A 125 29.76 -1.73 1.57
CA HIS A 125 28.95 -0.82 2.40
C HIS A 125 29.08 -1.08 3.91
N ASN A 126 29.94 -2.01 4.33
CA ASN A 126 30.08 -2.45 5.73
C ASN A 126 28.72 -2.91 6.32
N CYS A 127 27.86 -3.55 5.50
CA CYS A 127 26.60 -4.08 5.97
C CYS A 127 26.83 -5.31 6.84
N GLU A 128 26.34 -5.29 8.09
CA GLU A 128 26.52 -6.38 9.05
C GLU A 128 25.21 -7.11 9.39
N LEU A 129 24.05 -6.49 9.12
CA LEU A 129 22.74 -7.04 9.46
C LEU A 129 21.83 -7.07 8.24
N GLN A 130 21.28 -8.24 7.90
CA GLN A 130 20.21 -8.39 6.93
C GLN A 130 18.87 -8.63 7.63
N VAL A 131 17.83 -7.86 7.24
CA VAL A 131 16.48 -7.92 7.83
C VAL A 131 15.47 -8.26 6.75
N ALA A 132 14.59 -9.24 7.02
CA ALA A 132 13.54 -9.63 6.08
C ALA A 132 12.36 -10.36 6.77
N GLY A 133 11.40 -10.84 5.97
CA GLY A 133 10.37 -11.78 6.43
C GLY A 133 10.96 -13.17 6.73
N SER A 134 10.24 -13.96 7.54
CA SER A 134 10.70 -15.30 7.97
C SER A 134 10.89 -16.29 6.82
N ASP A 135 10.25 -16.06 5.66
CA ASP A 135 10.45 -16.83 4.43
C ASP A 135 11.88 -16.67 3.85
N GLN A 136 12.59 -15.58 4.20
CA GLN A 136 13.94 -15.30 3.76
C GLN A 136 15.05 -15.84 4.69
N TRP A 137 14.68 -16.48 5.81
CA TRP A 137 15.66 -16.97 6.79
C TRP A 137 16.73 -17.87 6.17
N GLY A 138 16.32 -18.77 5.28
CA GLY A 138 17.23 -19.67 4.56
C GLY A 138 18.26 -18.92 3.70
N ASN A 139 17.84 -17.89 2.99
CA ASN A 139 18.71 -17.08 2.14
C ASN A 139 19.67 -16.23 2.99
N ILE A 140 19.19 -15.62 4.07
CA ILE A 140 20.00 -14.81 5.00
C ILE A 140 21.08 -15.66 5.64
N THR A 141 20.75 -16.85 6.16
CA THR A 141 21.71 -17.74 6.80
C THR A 141 22.75 -18.30 5.82
N ALA A 142 22.36 -18.46 4.53
CA ALA A 142 23.35 -18.79 3.47
C ALA A 142 24.36 -17.68 3.31
N GLY A 143 23.93 -16.42 3.31
CA GLY A 143 24.82 -15.27 3.20
C GLY A 143 25.77 -15.15 4.38
N ILE A 144 25.29 -15.37 5.60
CA ILE A 144 26.11 -15.40 6.81
C ILE A 144 27.20 -16.48 6.73
N ASP A 145 26.84 -17.70 6.33
CA ASP A 145 27.78 -18.82 6.22
C ASP A 145 28.80 -18.57 5.07
N LEU A 146 28.34 -18.02 3.95
CA LEU A 146 29.19 -17.67 2.81
C LEU A 146 30.20 -16.58 3.18
N ALA A 147 29.77 -15.50 3.82
CA ALA A 147 30.64 -14.42 4.26
C ALA A 147 31.71 -14.91 5.25
N ARG A 148 31.32 -15.76 6.20
CA ARG A 148 32.26 -16.40 7.13
C ARG A 148 33.29 -17.25 6.40
N ARG A 149 32.90 -18.00 5.37
CA ARG A 149 33.84 -18.88 4.61
C ARG A 149 34.75 -18.13 3.66
N MET A 150 34.25 -17.05 3.05
CA MET A 150 35.00 -16.26 2.08
C MET A 150 35.97 -15.27 2.78
N ASP A 151 35.43 -14.53 3.75
CA ASP A 151 36.10 -13.34 4.32
C ASP A 151 36.36 -13.46 5.83
N GLY A 152 35.93 -14.55 6.49
CA GLY A 152 35.97 -14.64 7.96
C GLY A 152 35.02 -13.66 8.67
N ALA A 153 34.11 -13.02 7.95
CA ALA A 153 33.20 -12.00 8.49
C ALA A 153 32.13 -12.60 9.39
N ALA A 154 31.80 -11.89 10.47
CA ALA A 154 30.70 -12.21 11.38
C ALA A 154 29.50 -11.32 11.03
N LEU A 155 28.55 -11.85 10.26
CA LEU A 155 27.32 -11.17 9.87
C LEU A 155 26.11 -11.68 10.64
N HIS A 156 25.04 -10.89 10.66
CA HIS A 156 23.85 -11.14 11.45
C HIS A 156 22.58 -11.12 10.58
N GLY A 157 21.57 -11.88 11.00
CA GLY A 157 20.24 -11.91 10.37
C GLY A 157 19.13 -11.67 11.37
N LEU A 158 18.13 -10.92 10.98
CA LEU A 158 16.90 -10.72 11.74
C LEU A 158 15.70 -10.96 10.83
N THR A 159 14.78 -11.82 11.25
CA THR A 159 13.53 -12.01 10.51
C THR A 159 12.32 -11.70 11.36
N SER A 160 11.29 -11.15 10.74
CA SER A 160 9.97 -11.00 11.35
C SER A 160 9.00 -12.03 10.78
N PRO A 161 8.02 -12.52 11.58
CA PRO A 161 6.95 -13.35 11.06
C PRO A 161 6.21 -12.68 9.92
N LEU A 162 5.80 -13.46 8.92
CA LEU A 162 4.94 -12.95 7.84
C LEU A 162 3.64 -12.41 8.41
N ILE A 163 3.12 -11.35 7.77
CA ILE A 163 1.83 -10.79 8.16
C ILE A 163 0.74 -11.73 7.64
N VAL A 164 0.03 -12.35 8.58
CA VAL A 164 -1.12 -13.20 8.33
C VAL A 164 -2.33 -12.63 9.07
N ARG A 165 -3.52 -12.89 8.57
CA ARG A 165 -4.78 -12.56 9.22
C ARG A 165 -5.03 -13.52 10.38
N ALA A 166 -5.94 -13.18 11.29
CA ALA A 166 -6.34 -14.06 12.40
C ALA A 166 -6.87 -15.43 11.93
N ASP A 167 -7.44 -15.50 10.69
CA ASP A 167 -7.86 -16.74 10.05
C ASP A 167 -6.70 -17.58 9.44
N GLY A 168 -5.45 -17.16 9.64
CA GLY A 168 -4.24 -17.82 9.12
C GLY A 168 -3.95 -17.57 7.63
N LYS A 169 -4.79 -16.84 6.91
CA LYS A 169 -4.56 -16.52 5.49
C LYS A 169 -3.51 -15.42 5.34
N LYS A 170 -2.71 -15.50 4.28
CA LYS A 170 -1.74 -14.47 3.94
C LYS A 170 -2.44 -13.12 3.69
N PHE A 171 -1.90 -12.08 4.32
CA PHE A 171 -2.36 -10.71 4.13
C PHE A 171 -2.10 -10.24 2.68
N GLY A 172 -2.96 -9.37 2.14
CA GLY A 172 -2.80 -8.81 0.77
C GLY A 172 -3.32 -9.69 -0.37
N LYS A 173 -3.89 -10.89 -0.08
CA LYS A 173 -4.61 -11.71 -1.05
C LYS A 173 -6.11 -11.69 -0.75
N SER A 174 -6.74 -10.52 -0.84
CA SER A 174 -8.20 -10.39 -0.72
C SER A 174 -8.87 -10.56 -2.08
N THR A 175 -10.17 -10.85 -2.07
CA THR A 175 -11.01 -10.91 -3.28
C THR A 175 -11.10 -9.58 -4.04
N GLY A 176 -10.59 -8.47 -3.45
CA GLY A 176 -10.52 -7.13 -4.06
C GLY A 176 -9.16 -6.76 -4.68
N GLY A 177 -8.20 -7.69 -4.75
CA GLY A 177 -6.87 -7.40 -5.30
C GLY A 177 -5.84 -6.97 -4.25
N ALA A 178 -4.64 -6.61 -4.71
CA ALA A 178 -3.59 -6.02 -3.88
C ALA A 178 -3.89 -4.55 -3.58
N ILE A 179 -3.54 -4.10 -2.38
CA ILE A 179 -3.52 -2.66 -2.08
C ILE A 179 -2.15 -2.09 -2.45
N TRP A 180 -2.15 -1.03 -3.24
CA TRP A 180 -0.94 -0.42 -3.73
C TRP A 180 -0.56 0.81 -2.89
N LEU A 181 0.73 1.09 -2.78
CA LEU A 181 1.22 2.28 -2.09
C LEU A 181 1.20 3.52 -3.00
N ALA A 182 1.17 3.31 -4.32
CA ALA A 182 1.09 4.39 -5.30
C ALA A 182 -0.36 4.92 -5.37
N ALA A 183 -0.51 6.25 -5.32
CA ALA A 183 -1.81 6.91 -5.23
C ALA A 183 -2.63 6.83 -6.53
N ASP A 184 -1.98 6.64 -7.67
CA ASP A 184 -2.57 6.40 -8.98
C ASP A 184 -3.18 5.00 -9.14
N GLU A 185 -2.66 4.01 -8.40
CA GLU A 185 -3.18 2.64 -8.38
C GLU A 185 -4.21 2.42 -7.26
N THR A 186 -4.01 3.03 -6.11
CA THR A 186 -4.94 3.00 -4.96
C THR A 186 -5.04 4.39 -4.36
N SER A 187 -6.17 5.07 -4.56
CA SER A 187 -6.36 6.41 -4.00
C SER A 187 -6.16 6.44 -2.48
N PRO A 188 -5.74 7.56 -1.88
CA PRO A 188 -5.62 7.68 -0.43
C PRO A 188 -6.91 7.35 0.32
N TYR A 189 -8.07 7.63 -0.28
CA TYR A 189 -9.36 7.26 0.27
C TYR A 189 -9.58 5.75 0.23
N ALA A 190 -9.35 5.10 -0.91
CA ALA A 190 -9.47 3.65 -1.05
C ALA A 190 -8.48 2.92 -0.12
N PHE A 191 -7.25 3.47 0.01
CA PHE A 191 -6.26 2.98 0.95
C PHE A 191 -6.76 3.09 2.40
N TYR A 192 -7.31 4.23 2.80
CA TYR A 192 -7.90 4.41 4.13
C TYR A 192 -9.06 3.44 4.38
N GLN A 193 -9.97 3.28 3.41
CA GLN A 193 -11.13 2.37 3.50
C GLN A 193 -10.71 0.91 3.62
N TYR A 194 -9.63 0.50 2.97
CA TYR A 194 -9.10 -0.85 3.12
C TYR A 194 -8.77 -1.17 4.58
N TRP A 195 -8.08 -0.28 5.27
CA TRP A 195 -7.72 -0.44 6.69
C TRP A 195 -8.93 -0.32 7.61
N MET A 196 -9.92 0.45 7.21
CA MET A 196 -11.21 0.49 7.92
C MET A 196 -11.96 -0.85 7.91
N GLN A 197 -11.67 -1.76 6.97
CA GLN A 197 -12.35 -3.07 6.84
C GLN A 197 -11.62 -4.20 7.58
N ILE A 198 -10.53 -3.93 8.26
CA ILE A 198 -9.79 -4.94 9.02
C ILE A 198 -10.69 -5.50 10.15
N PRO A 199 -10.75 -6.83 10.32
CA PRO A 199 -11.45 -7.45 11.44
C PRO A 199 -10.92 -6.98 12.80
N ASP A 200 -11.80 -6.91 13.80
CA ASP A 200 -11.44 -6.44 15.15
C ASP A 200 -10.28 -7.24 15.76
N ASP A 201 -10.22 -8.54 15.51
CA ASP A 201 -9.17 -9.46 16.02
C ASP A 201 -7.79 -9.17 15.40
N ASP A 202 -7.73 -8.56 14.22
CA ASP A 202 -6.47 -8.26 13.54
C ASP A 202 -5.92 -6.87 13.90
N VAL A 203 -6.76 -5.95 14.39
CA VAL A 203 -6.43 -4.52 14.54
C VAL A 203 -5.20 -4.30 15.42
N GLU A 204 -5.14 -4.92 16.61
CA GLU A 204 -4.01 -4.75 17.54
C GLU A 204 -2.70 -5.21 16.91
N SER A 205 -2.71 -6.39 16.27
CA SER A 205 -1.56 -6.94 15.58
C SER A 205 -1.07 -6.05 14.44
N MET A 206 -1.99 -5.44 13.68
CA MET A 206 -1.65 -4.53 12.59
C MET A 206 -1.09 -3.20 13.10
N LEU A 207 -1.67 -2.63 14.17
CA LEU A 207 -1.14 -1.43 14.82
C LEU A 207 0.30 -1.64 15.29
N LEU A 208 0.57 -2.77 15.97
CA LEU A 208 1.91 -3.10 16.49
C LEU A 208 2.95 -3.30 15.39
N ARG A 209 2.56 -3.83 14.24
CA ARG A 209 3.48 -4.22 13.15
C ARG A 209 3.69 -3.14 12.10
N LEU A 210 2.68 -2.31 11.85
CA LEU A 210 2.66 -1.42 10.69
C LEU A 210 2.69 0.06 11.06
N THR A 211 2.53 0.43 12.33
CA THR A 211 2.58 1.83 12.75
C THR A 211 3.81 2.12 13.62
N PHE A 212 4.08 3.40 13.82
CA PHE A 212 5.13 3.86 14.74
C PHE A 212 4.58 4.32 16.08
N LEU A 213 3.34 3.98 16.39
CA LEU A 213 2.74 4.26 17.69
C LEU A 213 3.47 3.50 18.80
N SER A 214 3.56 4.10 19.98
CA SER A 214 4.09 3.39 21.14
C SER A 214 3.15 2.24 21.57
N VAL A 215 3.71 1.22 22.21
CA VAL A 215 2.91 0.11 22.75
C VAL A 215 1.86 0.61 23.74
N LEU A 216 2.17 1.69 24.49
CA LEU A 216 1.22 2.29 25.44
C LEU A 216 0.05 2.97 24.71
N ASP A 217 0.31 3.71 23.64
CA ASP A 217 -0.75 4.33 22.83
C ASP A 217 -1.64 3.28 22.18
N ILE A 218 -1.03 2.22 21.62
CA ILE A 218 -1.77 1.10 21.04
C ILE A 218 -2.65 0.43 22.07
N SER A 219 -2.12 0.16 23.29
CA SER A 219 -2.89 -0.43 24.38
C SER A 219 -4.09 0.43 24.78
N ALA A 220 -3.91 1.76 24.83
CA ALA A 220 -4.99 2.69 25.12
C ALA A 220 -6.08 2.65 24.02
N ILE A 221 -5.69 2.70 22.74
CA ILE A 221 -6.59 2.61 21.59
C ILE A 221 -7.40 1.30 21.65
N ILE A 222 -6.72 0.17 21.87
CA ILE A 222 -7.36 -1.16 21.89
C ILE A 222 -8.30 -1.31 23.10
N THR A 223 -7.94 -0.72 24.25
CA THR A 223 -8.82 -0.72 25.43
C THR A 223 -10.15 -0.03 25.15
N VAL A 224 -10.12 1.11 24.47
CA VAL A 224 -11.35 1.84 24.04
C VAL A 224 -12.09 1.06 22.97
N HIS A 225 -11.37 0.55 21.98
CA HIS A 225 -11.96 -0.22 20.86
C HIS A 225 -12.71 -1.45 21.37
N ARG A 226 -12.15 -2.22 22.30
CA ARG A 226 -12.80 -3.42 22.87
C ARG A 226 -14.09 -3.13 23.65
N LYS A 227 -14.20 -1.92 24.23
CA LYS A 227 -15.45 -1.51 24.93
C LYS A 227 -16.58 -1.18 23.97
N GLU A 228 -16.26 -0.56 22.83
CA GLU A 228 -17.23 -0.08 21.83
C GLU A 228 -16.77 -0.43 20.40
N PRO A 229 -16.72 -1.74 20.02
CA PRO A 229 -16.17 -2.17 18.72
C PRO A 229 -16.92 -1.55 17.54
N HIS A 230 -18.23 -1.32 17.68
CA HIS A 230 -19.08 -0.71 16.64
C HIS A 230 -18.63 0.69 16.23
N ARG A 231 -17.89 1.42 17.07
CA ARG A 231 -17.30 2.73 16.76
C ARG A 231 -16.03 2.62 15.92
N ARG A 232 -15.46 1.41 15.78
CA ARG A 232 -14.29 1.11 14.96
C ARG A 232 -13.07 2.01 15.25
N GLN A 233 -12.86 2.37 16.51
CA GLN A 233 -11.77 3.29 16.89
C GLN A 233 -10.38 2.74 16.57
N GLY A 234 -10.19 1.45 16.74
CA GLY A 234 -8.94 0.77 16.37
C GLY A 234 -8.66 0.83 14.88
N GLN A 235 -9.67 0.55 14.02
CA GLN A 235 -9.55 0.65 12.57
C GLN A 235 -9.33 2.10 12.13
N ARG A 236 -10.02 3.08 12.75
CA ARG A 236 -9.80 4.50 12.45
C ARG A 236 -8.36 4.93 12.73
N ALA A 237 -7.82 4.53 13.88
CA ALA A 237 -6.42 4.81 14.23
C ALA A 237 -5.46 4.14 13.23
N LEU A 238 -5.67 2.85 12.92
CA LEU A 238 -4.86 2.10 11.96
C LEU A 238 -4.90 2.76 10.58
N ALA A 239 -6.11 3.03 10.05
CA ALA A 239 -6.31 3.64 8.74
C ALA A 239 -5.65 5.03 8.66
N HIS A 240 -5.85 5.88 9.69
CA HIS A 240 -5.27 7.22 9.73
C HIS A 240 -3.74 7.16 9.72
N HIS A 241 -3.13 6.40 10.65
CA HIS A 241 -1.68 6.33 10.75
C HIS A 241 -1.02 5.72 9.51
N LEU A 242 -1.60 4.69 8.92
CA LEU A 242 -1.04 4.10 7.70
C LEU A 242 -1.20 5.01 6.48
N THR A 243 -2.35 5.67 6.35
CA THR A 243 -2.55 6.64 5.26
C THR A 243 -1.60 7.84 5.43
N ALA A 244 -1.37 8.31 6.65
CA ALA A 244 -0.41 9.37 6.93
C ALA A 244 1.04 8.96 6.60
N ILE A 245 1.43 7.72 6.92
CA ILE A 245 2.77 7.19 6.59
C ILE A 245 2.98 7.11 5.07
N VAL A 246 1.96 6.69 4.31
CA VAL A 246 2.09 6.41 2.87
C VAL A 246 1.80 7.63 2.00
N HIS A 247 0.77 8.40 2.35
CA HIS A 247 0.23 9.49 1.52
C HIS A 247 0.35 10.88 2.15
N GLY A 248 0.84 10.95 3.39
CA GLY A 248 0.98 12.20 4.16
C GLY A 248 -0.23 12.53 5.03
N ASP A 249 0.00 13.41 6.01
CA ASP A 249 -1.00 13.75 7.04
C ASP A 249 -2.24 14.44 6.46
N ASP A 250 -2.07 15.29 5.43
CA ASP A 250 -3.19 15.99 4.79
C ASP A 250 -4.13 15.01 4.09
N ALA A 251 -3.58 14.06 3.32
CA ALA A 251 -4.37 13.03 2.66
C ALA A 251 -5.08 12.12 3.67
N ALA A 252 -4.42 11.78 4.79
CA ALA A 252 -5.03 10.99 5.85
C ALA A 252 -6.20 11.70 6.52
N ARG A 253 -6.06 13.01 6.79
CA ARG A 253 -7.15 13.84 7.33
C ARG A 253 -8.32 13.92 6.36
N SER A 254 -8.05 14.23 5.10
CA SER A 254 -9.09 14.32 4.06
C SER A 254 -9.82 12.99 3.87
N ALA A 255 -9.11 11.87 3.86
CA ALA A 255 -9.71 10.53 3.75
C ALA A 255 -10.59 10.19 4.97
N ALA A 256 -10.16 10.55 6.18
CA ALA A 256 -10.93 10.34 7.39
C ALA A 256 -12.23 11.15 7.38
N ILE A 257 -12.17 12.43 7.02
CA ILE A 257 -13.32 13.32 6.93
C ILE A 257 -14.28 12.85 5.82
N ALA A 258 -13.75 12.52 4.64
CA ALA A 258 -14.52 11.98 3.53
C ALA A 258 -15.26 10.68 3.92
N SER A 259 -14.56 9.79 4.64
CA SER A 259 -15.15 8.56 5.17
C SER A 259 -16.32 8.85 6.13
N GLU A 260 -16.15 9.77 7.06
CA GLU A 260 -17.23 10.13 7.98
C GLU A 260 -18.47 10.65 7.25
N VAL A 261 -18.29 11.49 6.25
CA VAL A 261 -19.38 12.08 5.48
C VAL A 261 -20.14 11.03 4.66
N ILE A 262 -19.43 10.14 3.98
CA ILE A 262 -20.07 9.04 3.20
C ILE A 262 -20.89 8.12 4.12
N PHE A 263 -20.44 7.88 5.34
CA PHE A 263 -21.17 7.03 6.29
C PHE A 263 -22.19 7.79 7.16
N GLY A 264 -22.59 8.99 6.77
CA GLY A 264 -23.73 9.73 7.34
C GLY A 264 -23.33 10.89 8.25
N GLY A 265 -22.07 11.31 8.24
CA GLY A 265 -21.61 12.55 8.84
C GLY A 265 -22.15 13.78 8.11
N ARG A 266 -22.04 14.95 8.75
CA ARG A 266 -22.43 16.21 8.13
C ARG A 266 -21.33 16.70 7.20
N PRO A 267 -21.63 17.05 5.93
CA PRO A 267 -20.63 17.59 5.01
C PRO A 267 -20.23 19.06 5.32
N ALA A 268 -20.90 19.70 6.28
CA ALA A 268 -20.55 21.06 6.71
C ALA A 268 -19.11 21.09 7.29
N GLY A 269 -18.26 21.93 6.73
CA GLY A 269 -16.86 22.07 7.16
C GLY A 269 -15.86 21.21 6.37
N LEU A 270 -16.30 20.56 5.28
CA LEU A 270 -15.39 19.93 4.33
C LEU A 270 -14.51 21.02 3.69
N ASP A 271 -13.21 20.78 3.72
CA ASP A 271 -12.24 21.56 2.96
C ASP A 271 -12.17 21.10 1.50
N ARG A 272 -11.55 21.90 0.67
CA ARG A 272 -11.42 21.60 -0.76
C ARG A 272 -10.72 20.25 -1.03
N PRO A 273 -9.58 19.89 -0.40
CA PRO A 273 -8.94 18.59 -0.61
C PRO A 273 -9.85 17.39 -0.29
N SER A 274 -10.66 17.48 0.76
CA SER A 274 -11.64 16.44 1.12
C SER A 274 -12.76 16.32 0.08
N LEU A 275 -13.22 17.45 -0.49
CA LEU A 275 -14.22 17.47 -1.54
C LEU A 275 -13.69 16.93 -2.87
N GLU A 276 -12.43 17.27 -3.23
CA GLU A 276 -11.76 16.72 -4.41
C GLU A 276 -11.60 15.20 -4.29
N MET A 277 -11.19 14.72 -3.13
CA MET A 277 -11.11 13.28 -2.84
C MET A 277 -12.48 12.60 -2.97
N LEU A 278 -13.53 13.19 -2.39
CA LEU A 278 -14.90 12.69 -2.51
C LEU A 278 -15.38 12.67 -3.97
N ALA A 279 -15.12 13.72 -4.75
CA ALA A 279 -15.51 13.81 -6.15
C ALA A 279 -14.95 12.64 -6.98
N ASN A 280 -13.70 12.30 -6.76
CA ASN A 280 -13.04 11.18 -7.44
C ASN A 280 -13.64 9.81 -7.04
N GLU A 281 -14.13 9.67 -5.82
CA GLU A 281 -14.67 8.39 -5.33
C GLU A 281 -16.16 8.18 -5.64
N VAL A 282 -16.97 9.22 -5.51
CA VAL A 282 -18.43 9.07 -5.68
C VAL A 282 -18.93 9.56 -7.05
N GLY A 283 -18.04 10.15 -7.83
CA GLY A 283 -18.35 10.79 -9.10
C GLY A 283 -18.84 12.23 -8.94
N PHE A 284 -18.72 13.00 -10.01
CA PHE A 284 -19.14 14.41 -10.03
C PHE A 284 -19.75 14.84 -11.34
N THR A 285 -20.50 15.93 -11.28
CA THR A 285 -21.05 16.68 -12.42
C THR A 285 -20.51 18.11 -12.37
N GLY A 286 -19.82 18.56 -13.42
CA GLY A 286 -19.38 19.94 -13.53
C GLY A 286 -20.55 20.90 -13.82
N VAL A 287 -20.51 22.10 -13.21
CA VAL A 287 -21.45 23.20 -13.45
C VAL A 287 -20.67 24.50 -13.61
N GLY A 288 -21.05 25.29 -14.61
CA GLY A 288 -20.40 26.58 -14.89
C GLY A 288 -21.01 27.74 -14.09
N ASP A 289 -20.31 28.89 -14.12
CA ASP A 289 -20.73 30.12 -13.45
C ASP A 289 -22.14 30.56 -13.87
N GLU A 290 -22.45 30.51 -15.17
CA GLU A 290 -23.75 30.93 -15.68
C GLU A 290 -24.89 30.07 -15.13
N GLU A 291 -24.67 28.74 -15.03
CA GLU A 291 -25.64 27.81 -14.46
C GLU A 291 -25.88 28.11 -12.97
N LEU A 292 -24.80 28.37 -12.21
CA LEU A 292 -24.88 28.69 -10.78
C LEU A 292 -25.54 30.04 -10.50
N GLN A 293 -25.31 31.05 -11.36
CA GLN A 293 -25.94 32.37 -11.25
C GLN A 293 -27.42 32.32 -11.58
N ASN A 294 -27.82 31.55 -12.57
CA ASN A 294 -29.22 31.36 -12.95
C ASN A 294 -30.00 30.49 -11.97
N GLY A 295 -29.30 29.73 -11.15
CA GLY A 295 -29.86 28.77 -10.21
C GLY A 295 -30.33 27.47 -10.88
N LEU A 296 -29.96 26.35 -10.32
CA LEU A 296 -30.21 25.02 -10.86
C LEU A 296 -31.42 24.38 -10.21
N ASP A 297 -32.33 23.80 -11.03
CA ASP A 297 -33.50 23.00 -10.53
C ASP A 297 -32.97 21.74 -9.80
N PRO A 298 -33.22 21.60 -8.49
CA PRO A 298 -32.79 20.44 -7.74
C PRO A 298 -33.21 19.10 -8.34
N ALA A 299 -34.44 19.01 -8.85
CA ALA A 299 -34.93 17.77 -9.43
C ALA A 299 -34.17 17.39 -10.70
N GLU A 300 -33.76 18.37 -11.50
CA GLU A 300 -32.91 18.17 -12.67
C GLU A 300 -31.51 17.70 -12.30
N LEU A 301 -30.90 18.31 -11.27
CA LEU A 301 -29.58 17.93 -10.79
C LEU A 301 -29.52 16.48 -10.32
N PHE A 302 -30.51 16.00 -9.57
CA PHE A 302 -30.56 14.61 -9.16
C PHE A 302 -30.70 13.63 -10.33
N VAL A 303 -31.34 14.03 -11.42
CA VAL A 303 -31.40 13.23 -12.65
C VAL A 303 -30.05 13.29 -13.39
N ARG A 304 -29.46 14.49 -13.56
CA ARG A 304 -28.18 14.71 -14.23
C ARG A 304 -27.03 13.98 -13.51
N SER A 305 -27.08 13.89 -12.18
CA SER A 305 -26.12 13.14 -11.35
C SER A 305 -26.32 11.61 -11.35
N GLY A 306 -27.38 11.11 -11.98
CA GLY A 306 -27.71 9.68 -11.97
C GLY A 306 -28.27 9.17 -10.63
N LEU A 307 -28.51 10.04 -9.66
CA LEU A 307 -29.12 9.68 -8.37
C LEU A 307 -30.61 9.40 -8.46
N ALA A 308 -31.29 9.90 -9.49
CA ALA A 308 -32.71 9.66 -9.80
C ALA A 308 -32.89 9.34 -11.28
N ARG A 309 -33.94 8.57 -11.59
CA ARG A 309 -34.28 8.22 -12.99
C ARG A 309 -35.08 9.30 -13.69
N SER A 310 -35.80 10.12 -12.92
CA SER A 310 -36.68 11.19 -13.45
C SER A 310 -36.96 12.27 -12.42
N LYS A 311 -37.30 13.48 -12.87
CA LYS A 311 -37.75 14.58 -12.01
C LYS A 311 -39.02 14.18 -11.20
N GLY A 312 -39.90 13.34 -11.76
CA GLY A 312 -41.07 12.81 -11.09
C GLY A 312 -40.72 11.92 -9.89
N GLU A 313 -39.65 11.12 -9.99
CA GLU A 313 -39.15 10.31 -8.87
C GLU A 313 -38.67 11.22 -7.73
N VAL A 314 -37.90 12.25 -8.05
CA VAL A 314 -37.38 13.20 -7.04
C VAL A 314 -38.56 13.89 -6.32
N ARG A 315 -39.53 14.42 -7.07
CA ARG A 315 -40.71 15.10 -6.49
C ARG A 315 -41.51 14.19 -5.59
N LYS A 316 -41.73 12.93 -6.01
CA LYS A 316 -42.49 11.94 -5.23
C LYS A 316 -41.80 11.52 -3.94
N ASN A 317 -40.45 11.46 -3.95
CA ASN A 317 -39.62 10.92 -2.87
C ASN A 317 -38.66 11.98 -2.30
N ALA A 318 -38.99 13.27 -2.30
CA ALA A 318 -38.12 14.38 -1.92
C ALA A 318 -37.41 14.18 -0.58
N HIS A 319 -38.10 13.54 0.38
CA HIS A 319 -37.55 13.23 1.71
C HIS A 319 -36.28 12.33 1.68
N GLY A 320 -36.08 11.55 0.60
CA GLY A 320 -34.94 10.68 0.40
C GLY A 320 -33.73 11.38 -0.20
N PHE A 321 -33.89 12.58 -0.75
CA PHE A 321 -32.83 13.36 -1.41
C PHE A 321 -32.33 14.48 -0.51
N ARG A 322 -31.02 14.73 -0.56
CA ARG A 322 -30.36 15.75 0.29
C ARG A 322 -29.33 16.54 -0.51
N VAL A 323 -29.20 17.81 -0.15
CA VAL A 323 -28.12 18.71 -0.59
C VAL A 323 -27.32 19.10 0.65
N ASN A 324 -26.03 18.87 0.65
CA ASN A 324 -25.13 19.14 1.78
C ASN A 324 -25.64 18.55 3.11
N GLY A 325 -26.21 17.34 3.05
CA GLY A 325 -26.75 16.64 4.22
C GLY A 325 -28.13 17.09 4.69
N SER A 326 -28.67 18.21 4.18
CA SER A 326 -30.02 18.70 4.47
C SER A 326 -31.03 18.14 3.47
N PRO A 327 -32.31 17.88 3.89
CA PRO A 327 -33.37 17.50 2.93
C PRO A 327 -33.46 18.53 1.81
N VAL A 328 -33.64 18.03 0.58
CA VAL A 328 -33.80 18.92 -0.58
C VAL A 328 -35.06 19.76 -0.48
N ASP A 329 -34.92 21.06 -0.71
CA ASP A 329 -36.05 21.97 -0.97
C ASP A 329 -36.19 22.08 -2.51
N LEU A 330 -37.31 21.58 -3.03
CA LEU A 330 -37.56 21.54 -4.47
C LEU A 330 -38.04 22.89 -5.05
N ASP A 331 -38.42 23.81 -4.18
CA ASP A 331 -38.85 25.17 -4.54
C ASP A 331 -37.71 26.18 -4.52
N ARG A 332 -36.55 25.76 -4.00
CA ARG A 332 -35.30 26.56 -3.93
C ARG A 332 -34.27 26.07 -4.94
N SER A 333 -33.85 26.93 -5.84
CA SER A 333 -32.72 26.67 -6.74
C SER A 333 -31.41 26.50 -6.01
N ILE A 334 -30.54 25.63 -6.52
CA ILE A 334 -29.16 25.43 -6.03
C ILE A 334 -28.24 26.40 -6.80
N GLY A 335 -27.44 27.15 -6.06
CA GLY A 335 -26.54 28.18 -6.61
C GLY A 335 -25.16 28.17 -5.94
N ALA A 336 -24.38 29.24 -6.18
CA ALA A 336 -23.03 29.38 -5.67
C ALA A 336 -22.95 29.32 -4.12
N ASP A 337 -23.97 29.80 -3.43
CA ASP A 337 -24.05 29.79 -1.94
C ASP A 337 -24.18 28.36 -1.38
N ASP A 338 -24.55 27.40 -2.17
CA ASP A 338 -24.65 25.99 -1.77
C ASP A 338 -23.32 25.24 -1.90
N LEU A 339 -22.30 25.87 -2.50
CA LEU A 339 -21.01 25.25 -2.65
C LEU A 339 -20.20 25.26 -1.33
N LEU A 340 -19.86 24.09 -0.84
CA LEU A 340 -18.94 23.92 0.28
C LEU A 340 -17.53 24.33 -0.18
N ALA A 341 -16.82 25.12 0.63
CA ALA A 341 -15.52 25.69 0.32
C ALA A 341 -15.44 26.41 -1.04
N GLY A 342 -16.58 26.88 -1.59
CA GLY A 342 -16.66 27.48 -2.92
C GLY A 342 -16.34 26.50 -4.07
N TYR A 343 -16.30 25.21 -3.79
CA TYR A 343 -15.84 24.19 -4.73
C TYR A 343 -16.97 23.24 -5.19
N ALA A 344 -17.70 22.65 -4.26
CA ALA A 344 -18.70 21.63 -4.63
C ALA A 344 -19.87 21.56 -3.66
N ALA A 345 -21.05 21.15 -4.17
CA ALA A 345 -22.18 20.75 -3.35
C ALA A 345 -22.36 19.24 -3.37
N MET A 346 -22.65 18.64 -2.20
CA MET A 346 -22.85 17.21 -2.08
C MET A 346 -24.32 16.85 -2.27
N LEU A 347 -24.62 16.06 -3.29
CA LEU A 347 -25.94 15.47 -3.54
C LEU A 347 -25.96 14.05 -2.96
N SER A 348 -27.07 13.66 -2.32
CA SER A 348 -27.23 12.28 -1.85
C SER A 348 -28.65 11.77 -1.95
N HIS A 349 -28.78 10.45 -2.19
CA HIS A 349 -30.05 9.73 -2.16
C HIS A 349 -29.97 8.56 -1.17
N GLY A 350 -30.72 8.66 -0.09
CA GLY A 350 -30.61 7.75 1.04
C GLY A 350 -29.27 7.87 1.76
N LYS A 351 -28.75 6.74 2.30
CA LYS A 351 -27.50 6.70 3.09
C LYS A 351 -26.27 6.28 2.31
N ARG A 352 -26.42 5.81 1.06
CA ARG A 352 -25.33 5.11 0.34
C ARG A 352 -24.99 5.69 -1.02
N LYS A 353 -25.87 6.49 -1.59
CA LYS A 353 -25.64 7.07 -2.91
C LYS A 353 -25.29 8.54 -2.76
N HIS A 354 -24.10 8.89 -3.21
CA HIS A 354 -23.57 10.22 -3.16
C HIS A 354 -23.04 10.63 -4.53
N HIS A 355 -23.04 11.92 -4.82
CA HIS A 355 -22.49 12.51 -6.03
C HIS A 355 -22.17 13.97 -5.75
N LEU A 356 -21.12 14.52 -6.36
CA LEU A 356 -20.77 15.91 -6.19
C LEU A 356 -21.16 16.74 -7.40
N LEU A 357 -21.69 17.94 -7.13
CA LEU A 357 -21.85 19.01 -8.09
C LEU A 357 -20.61 19.90 -7.95
N VAL A 358 -19.70 19.89 -8.92
CA VAL A 358 -18.43 20.59 -8.82
C VAL A 358 -18.41 21.82 -9.71
N HIS A 359 -17.92 22.93 -9.19
CA HIS A 359 -17.75 24.15 -9.96
C HIS A 359 -16.69 23.98 -11.06
N ALA A 360 -17.07 24.13 -12.32
CA ALA A 360 -16.26 23.75 -13.47
C ALA A 360 -14.92 24.49 -13.56
N ASP A 361 -14.87 25.78 -13.20
CA ASP A 361 -13.62 26.57 -13.22
C ASP A 361 -12.64 26.14 -12.12
N SER A 362 -13.09 25.30 -11.19
CA SER A 362 -12.26 24.73 -10.12
C SER A 362 -11.64 23.37 -10.48
N VAL A 363 -11.94 22.82 -11.65
CA VAL A 363 -11.47 21.48 -12.12
C VAL A 363 -10.18 21.59 -12.93
N VAL A 364 -9.59 22.77 -13.08
CA VAL A 364 -8.34 22.97 -13.85
C VAL A 364 -7.13 22.71 -12.95
N GLY A 365 -6.52 21.51 -13.13
CA GLY A 365 -5.23 21.18 -12.51
C GLY A 365 -4.92 19.72 -12.58
#